data_3ab61f40c10a4753c22788698c441d55
#
_entry.id   3ab61f40c10a4753c22788698c441d55
#
_cell.length_a   1.000
_cell.length_b   1.000
_cell.length_c   1.000
_cell.angle_alpha   90.00
_cell.angle_beta   90.00
_cell.angle_gamma   90.00
#
_symmetry.space_group_name_H-M   'P 1'
#
loop_
_entity.id
_entity.type
_entity.pdbx_description
1 polymer ?
#
loop_
_entity_poly.entity_id
_entity_poly.type
_entity_poly.pdbx_seq_one_letter_code
_entity_poly.pdbx_strand_id
1 'polypeptide(L)'
;MKTLKTYLIILLSIVALSSCSSDKTMIAKGVNLNKYEYASLVQAKNGHGTTTDIEIEPGIYDAIESTRLQMVGDRRIDDLTSEQKGKLVLVKYSATSTEKESVLSVSFEDYMTGKTVVSCRSSNRTAWTRQRDVDRAIGKLAGRILKVWGR
;
A
#
# COMPACT_ATOMS: atom_id res chain seq x y z
N MET A 1 -33.55 -36.62 -1.18
CA MET A 1 -32.29 -36.44 -1.93
C MET A 1 -32.25 -35.19 -2.84
N LYS A 2 -33.37 -34.75 -3.44
CA LYS A 2 -33.40 -33.53 -4.30
C LYS A 2 -33.18 -32.22 -3.53
N THR A 3 -33.75 -32.12 -2.34
CA THR A 3 -33.61 -30.90 -1.48
C THR A 3 -32.17 -30.64 -1.01
N LEU A 4 -31.43 -31.69 -0.65
CA LEU A 4 -30.06 -31.61 -0.19
C LEU A 4 -29.11 -31.06 -1.29
N LYS A 5 -29.30 -31.49 -2.55
CA LYS A 5 -28.54 -31.00 -3.70
C LYS A 5 -28.82 -29.53 -3.97
N THR A 6 -30.06 -29.06 -3.78
CA THR A 6 -30.44 -27.68 -3.98
C THR A 6 -29.80 -26.77 -2.93
N TYR A 7 -29.77 -27.16 -1.65
CA TYR A 7 -29.08 -26.41 -0.59
C TYR A 7 -27.58 -26.38 -0.80
N LEU A 8 -26.94 -27.44 -1.30
CA LEU A 8 -25.52 -27.48 -1.59
C LEU A 8 -25.14 -26.52 -2.72
N ILE A 9 -25.97 -26.39 -3.76
CA ILE A 9 -25.75 -25.47 -4.88
C ILE A 9 -25.92 -24.00 -4.43
N ILE A 10 -26.91 -23.72 -3.57
CA ILE A 10 -27.12 -22.37 -3.02
C ILE A 10 -25.95 -21.98 -2.10
N LEU A 11 -25.46 -22.90 -1.27
CA LEU A 11 -24.33 -22.65 -0.39
C LEU A 11 -23.03 -22.39 -1.20
N LEU A 12 -22.83 -23.14 -2.28
CA LEU A 12 -21.66 -22.98 -3.15
C LEU A 12 -21.68 -21.64 -3.93
N SER A 13 -22.88 -21.15 -4.31
CA SER A 13 -23.03 -19.88 -5.02
C SER A 13 -22.76 -18.65 -4.12
N ILE A 14 -23.00 -18.74 -2.81
CA ILE A 14 -22.73 -17.67 -1.86
C ILE A 14 -21.22 -17.47 -1.65
N VAL A 15 -20.43 -18.54 -1.68
CA VAL A 15 -18.95 -18.48 -1.52
C VAL A 15 -18.27 -17.83 -2.73
N ALA A 16 -18.87 -17.92 -3.92
CA ALA A 16 -18.27 -17.36 -5.15
C ALA A 16 -18.40 -15.83 -5.28
N LEU A 17 -19.23 -15.16 -4.47
CA LEU A 17 -19.49 -13.72 -4.55
C LEU A 17 -18.58 -12.86 -3.64
N SER A 18 -17.70 -13.48 -2.86
CA SER A 18 -16.91 -12.77 -1.85
C SER A 18 -15.52 -12.29 -2.30
N SER A 19 -15.18 -12.28 -3.59
CA SER A 19 -13.81 -11.97 -4.03
C SER A 19 -13.69 -10.94 -5.14
N CYS A 20 -14.22 -9.75 -4.91
CA CYS A 20 -13.78 -8.57 -5.68
C CYS A 20 -13.26 -7.48 -4.76
N SER A 21 -12.27 -7.78 -3.94
CA SER A 21 -11.48 -6.73 -3.33
C SER A 21 -10.33 -6.41 -4.29
N SER A 22 -10.28 -5.17 -4.78
CA SER A 22 -9.16 -4.67 -5.60
C SER A 22 -7.89 -4.48 -4.77
N ASP A 23 -7.90 -4.96 -3.55
CA ASP A 23 -6.79 -4.96 -2.62
C ASP A 23 -5.73 -5.97 -3.08
N LYS A 24 -4.51 -5.50 -3.34
CA LYS A 24 -3.43 -6.33 -3.87
C LYS A 24 -2.09 -5.95 -3.26
N THR A 25 -1.28 -6.96 -2.96
CA THR A 25 0.14 -6.81 -2.62
C THR A 25 0.95 -7.61 -3.63
N MET A 26 1.95 -6.98 -4.23
CA MET A 26 2.87 -7.62 -5.16
C MET A 26 4.30 -7.42 -4.65
N ILE A 27 5.07 -8.49 -4.64
CA ILE A 27 6.51 -8.50 -4.36
C ILE A 27 7.19 -8.95 -5.64
N ALA A 28 8.21 -8.21 -6.08
CA ALA A 28 8.93 -8.55 -7.29
C ALA A 28 9.68 -9.87 -7.11
N LYS A 29 9.66 -10.70 -8.16
CA LYS A 29 10.29 -12.02 -8.12
C LYS A 29 11.79 -11.92 -7.88
N GLY A 30 12.30 -12.71 -6.93
CA GLY A 30 13.74 -12.79 -6.63
C GLY A 30 14.28 -11.65 -5.77
N VAL A 31 13.43 -10.77 -5.25
CA VAL A 31 13.85 -9.69 -4.35
C VAL A 31 14.07 -10.24 -2.94
N ASN A 32 15.23 -9.91 -2.36
CA ASN A 32 15.49 -10.12 -0.95
C ASN A 32 15.07 -8.87 -0.16
N LEU A 33 13.91 -8.91 0.47
CA LEU A 33 13.39 -7.79 1.25
C LEU A 33 14.24 -7.47 2.49
N ASN A 34 14.94 -8.46 3.06
CA ASN A 34 15.80 -8.27 4.23
C ASN A 34 17.04 -7.41 3.95
N LYS A 35 17.34 -7.16 2.68
CA LYS A 35 18.39 -6.23 2.27
C LYS A 35 18.06 -4.79 2.70
N TYR A 36 16.80 -4.41 2.70
CA TYR A 36 16.40 -3.02 2.91
C TYR A 36 16.23 -2.71 4.39
N GLU A 37 16.85 -1.63 4.82
CA GLU A 37 16.86 -1.15 6.20
C GLU A 37 16.27 0.28 6.31
N TYR A 38 16.30 1.03 5.19
CA TYR A 38 15.89 2.44 5.15
C TYR A 38 14.74 2.65 4.17
N ALA A 39 13.88 3.61 4.48
CA ALA A 39 12.82 4.07 3.59
C ALA A 39 12.78 5.60 3.54
N SER A 40 12.57 6.17 2.38
CA SER A 40 12.32 7.60 2.22
C SER A 40 11.02 7.80 1.44
N LEU A 41 10.11 8.60 2.01
CA LEU A 41 8.87 8.98 1.33
C LEU A 41 9.15 10.12 0.36
N VAL A 42 8.96 9.84 -0.92
CA VAL A 42 9.17 10.80 -2.00
C VAL A 42 7.82 11.23 -2.52
N GLN A 43 7.53 12.52 -2.44
CA GLN A 43 6.30 13.06 -3.03
C GLN A 43 6.27 12.74 -4.52
N ALA A 44 5.22 12.10 -4.97
CA ALA A 44 4.97 11.95 -6.40
C ALA A 44 4.80 13.36 -7.00
N LYS A 45 5.70 13.78 -7.88
CA LYS A 45 5.65 15.07 -8.58
C LYS A 45 4.44 15.23 -9.54
N ASN A 46 3.46 14.38 -9.44
CA ASN A 46 2.27 14.43 -10.29
C ASN A 46 1.25 15.40 -9.69
N GLY A 47 1.49 16.62 -10.02
CA GLY A 47 0.71 17.82 -10.07
C GLY A 47 -0.65 17.84 -9.35
N HIS A 48 -0.90 18.95 -8.70
CA HIS A 48 -2.07 19.36 -7.98
C HIS A 48 -2.23 18.65 -6.62
N GLY A 49 -1.51 19.19 -5.61
CA GLY A 49 -1.79 18.91 -4.20
C GLY A 49 -3.27 19.14 -3.93
N THR A 50 -4.04 18.07 -4.00
CA THR A 50 -5.42 18.09 -3.55
C THR A 50 -5.40 18.01 -2.02
N THR A 51 -6.38 18.57 -1.35
CA THR A 51 -6.55 18.47 0.10
C THR A 51 -6.40 17.00 0.60
N THR A 52 -6.72 16.05 -0.26
CA THR A 52 -6.63 14.61 -0.02
C THR A 52 -5.18 14.11 0.14
N ASP A 53 -4.21 14.71 -0.57
CA ASP A 53 -2.80 14.28 -0.49
C ASP A 53 -2.19 14.66 0.87
N ILE A 54 -2.62 15.78 1.45
CA ILE A 54 -2.16 16.26 2.77
C ILE A 54 -2.58 15.31 3.89
N GLU A 55 -3.73 14.63 3.74
CA GLU A 55 -4.27 13.73 4.76
C GLU A 55 -3.71 12.29 4.64
N ILE A 56 -3.28 11.90 3.45
CA ILE A 56 -2.81 10.54 3.17
C ILE A 56 -1.35 10.36 3.57
N GLU A 57 -0.52 11.35 3.33
CA GLU A 57 0.92 11.27 3.59
C GLU A 57 1.27 10.91 5.04
N PRO A 58 0.68 11.54 6.08
CA PRO A 58 0.93 11.15 7.46
C PRO A 58 0.56 9.69 7.74
N GLY A 59 -0.57 9.21 7.22
CA GLY A 59 -1.00 7.82 7.42
C GLY A 59 -0.07 6.81 6.77
N ILE A 60 0.53 7.14 5.62
CA ILE A 60 1.56 6.29 4.99
C ILE A 60 2.85 6.33 5.79
N TYR A 61 3.26 7.51 6.24
CA TYR A 61 4.44 7.69 7.08
C TYR A 61 4.36 6.83 8.34
N ASP A 62 3.27 6.94 9.10
CA ASP A 62 3.01 6.15 10.30
C ASP A 62 3.01 4.64 10.02
N ALA A 63 2.45 4.25 8.86
CA ALA A 63 2.44 2.85 8.45
C ALA A 63 3.86 2.30 8.23
N ILE A 64 4.76 3.10 7.66
CA ILE A 64 6.15 2.70 7.42
C ILE A 64 6.94 2.70 8.72
N GLU A 65 6.78 3.72 9.59
CA GLU A 65 7.42 3.76 10.91
C GLU A 65 7.03 2.59 11.80
N SER A 66 5.83 2.03 11.59
CA SER A 66 5.37 0.83 12.29
C SER A 66 6.09 -0.45 11.85
N THR A 67 6.91 -0.40 10.79
CA THR A 67 7.70 -1.51 10.29
C THR A 67 9.14 -1.49 10.83
N ARG A 68 9.96 -2.43 10.36
CA ARG A 68 11.42 -2.47 10.67
C ARG A 68 12.24 -1.45 9.86
N LEU A 69 11.64 -0.76 8.88
CA LEU A 69 12.34 0.22 8.05
C LEU A 69 12.54 1.53 8.82
N GLN A 70 13.77 2.02 8.83
CA GLN A 70 14.08 3.32 9.39
C GLN A 70 13.76 4.43 8.39
N MET A 71 12.89 5.36 8.79
CA MET A 71 12.55 6.49 7.94
C MET A 71 13.70 7.49 7.83
N VAL A 72 14.00 7.87 6.59
CA VAL A 72 14.98 8.91 6.24
C VAL A 72 14.25 10.03 5.51
N GLY A 73 14.38 11.25 6.00
CA GLY A 73 13.81 12.41 5.32
C GLY A 73 14.42 12.58 3.93
N ASP A 74 13.60 13.00 2.97
CA ASP A 74 13.99 13.18 1.57
C ASP A 74 15.28 14.03 1.41
N ARG A 75 15.38 15.13 2.15
CA ARG A 75 16.57 16.00 2.13
C ARG A 75 17.83 15.39 2.75
N ARG A 76 17.72 14.28 3.45
CA ARG A 76 18.82 13.59 4.13
C ARG A 76 19.32 12.35 3.39
N ILE A 77 18.78 12.06 2.22
CA ILE A 77 19.23 10.93 1.39
C ILE A 77 20.69 11.12 0.98
N ASP A 78 21.10 12.38 0.72
CA ASP A 78 22.46 12.67 0.32
C ASP A 78 23.49 12.45 1.44
N ASP A 79 23.07 12.53 2.70
CA ASP A 79 23.91 12.27 3.88
C ASP A 79 24.20 10.77 4.06
N LEU A 80 23.48 9.88 3.40
CA LEU A 80 23.67 8.44 3.50
C LEU A 80 24.94 7.99 2.77
N THR A 81 25.66 7.04 3.37
CA THR A 81 26.78 6.38 2.71
C THR A 81 26.30 5.56 1.51
N SER A 82 27.23 5.19 0.61
CA SER A 82 26.89 4.34 -0.53
C SER A 82 26.32 2.98 -0.11
N GLU A 83 26.79 2.41 1.01
CA GLU A 83 26.25 1.16 1.57
C GLU A 83 24.81 1.35 2.04
N GLN A 84 24.52 2.42 2.78
CA GLN A 84 23.17 2.74 3.24
C GLN A 84 22.22 3.02 2.08
N LYS A 85 22.67 3.75 1.05
CA LYS A 85 21.93 3.95 -0.20
C LYS A 85 21.58 2.64 -0.89
N GLY A 86 22.48 1.65 -0.83
CA GLY A 86 22.21 0.30 -1.33
C GLY A 86 21.10 -0.46 -0.58
N LYS A 87 20.77 -0.03 0.65
CA LYS A 87 19.74 -0.60 1.51
C LYS A 87 18.49 0.27 1.62
N LEU A 88 18.37 1.31 0.79
CA LEU A 88 17.28 2.28 0.80
C LEU A 88 16.20 1.90 -0.21
N VAL A 89 14.95 2.02 0.19
CA VAL A 89 13.80 2.06 -0.72
C VAL A 89 13.19 3.45 -0.75
N LEU A 90 12.86 3.91 -1.95
CA LEU A 90 12.01 5.08 -2.15
C LEU A 90 10.55 4.67 -2.13
N VAL A 91 9.76 5.36 -1.34
CA VAL A 91 8.33 5.10 -1.21
C VAL A 91 7.57 6.19 -1.97
N LYS A 92 6.81 5.75 -2.97
CA LYS A 92 5.92 6.61 -3.75
C LYS A 92 4.50 6.17 -3.52
N TYR A 93 3.59 7.12 -3.42
CA TYR A 93 2.17 6.83 -3.29
C TYR A 93 1.35 7.57 -4.33
N SER A 94 0.18 7.03 -4.61
CA SER A 94 -0.85 7.66 -5.42
C SER A 94 -2.21 7.39 -4.81
N ALA A 95 -3.08 8.38 -4.90
CA ALA A 95 -4.45 8.30 -4.45
C ALA A 95 -5.39 8.70 -5.58
N THR A 96 -6.44 7.95 -5.76
CA THR A 96 -7.54 8.29 -6.65
C THR A 96 -8.84 8.13 -5.87
N SER A 97 -9.59 9.20 -5.76
CA SER A 97 -10.89 9.18 -5.10
C SER A 97 -11.97 9.65 -6.07
N THR A 98 -13.00 8.83 -6.23
CA THR A 98 -14.21 9.10 -6.98
C THR A 98 -15.39 9.11 -6.01
N GLU A 99 -16.59 9.45 -6.49
CA GLU A 99 -17.82 9.36 -5.69
C GLU A 99 -18.13 7.93 -5.23
N LYS A 100 -17.56 6.92 -5.89
CA LYS A 100 -17.91 5.50 -5.67
C LYS A 100 -16.78 4.70 -5.02
N GLU A 101 -15.53 5.14 -5.13
CA GLU A 101 -14.39 4.37 -4.68
C GLU A 101 -13.18 5.28 -4.38
N SER A 102 -12.50 4.99 -3.30
CA SER A 102 -11.16 5.53 -3.00
C SER A 102 -10.13 4.42 -3.15
N VAL A 103 -9.11 4.68 -3.96
CA VAL A 103 -8.01 3.74 -4.24
C VAL A 103 -6.70 4.38 -3.81
N LEU A 104 -5.96 3.68 -2.96
CA LEU A 104 -4.61 4.04 -2.56
C LEU A 104 -3.62 2.99 -3.06
N SER A 105 -2.51 3.47 -3.59
CA SER A 105 -1.40 2.62 -4.02
C SER A 105 -0.10 3.16 -3.46
N VAL A 106 0.74 2.28 -2.95
CA VAL A 106 2.09 2.59 -2.50
C VAL A 106 3.06 1.64 -3.20
N SER A 107 4.13 2.18 -3.74
CA SER A 107 5.24 1.43 -4.33
C SER A 107 6.54 1.71 -3.57
N PHE A 108 7.29 0.65 -3.33
CA PHE A 108 8.63 0.69 -2.78
C PHE A 108 9.60 0.39 -3.92
N GLU A 109 10.49 1.31 -4.22
CA GLU A 109 11.46 1.21 -5.31
C GLU A 109 12.88 1.14 -4.74
N ASP A 110 13.69 0.21 -5.21
CA ASP A 110 15.12 0.15 -4.88
C ASP A 110 15.81 1.45 -5.34
N TYR A 111 16.43 2.16 -4.42
CA TYR A 111 17.04 3.46 -4.69
C TYR A 111 18.11 3.40 -5.79
N MET A 112 18.93 2.34 -5.79
CA MET A 112 20.05 2.20 -6.72
C MET A 112 19.62 1.86 -8.14
N THR A 113 18.51 1.10 -8.29
CA THR A 113 18.11 0.58 -9.60
C THR A 113 16.82 1.21 -10.12
N GLY A 114 16.07 1.95 -9.29
CA GLY A 114 14.76 2.50 -9.60
C GLY A 114 13.67 1.44 -9.85
N LYS A 115 13.95 0.16 -9.59
CA LYS A 115 12.99 -0.91 -9.82
C LYS A 115 12.03 -1.05 -8.64
N THR A 116 10.75 -1.22 -8.94
CA THR A 116 9.75 -1.52 -7.91
C THR A 116 10.01 -2.90 -7.32
N VAL A 117 10.18 -2.96 -6.00
CA VAL A 117 10.40 -4.19 -5.23
C VAL A 117 9.13 -4.69 -4.55
N VAL A 118 8.28 -3.75 -4.11
CA VAL A 118 6.96 -4.04 -3.51
C VAL A 118 5.95 -3.02 -4.02
N SER A 119 4.74 -3.47 -4.26
CA SER A 119 3.59 -2.61 -4.51
C SER A 119 2.40 -3.08 -3.68
N CYS A 120 1.80 -2.17 -2.94
CA CYS A 120 0.59 -2.39 -2.15
C CYS A 120 -0.52 -1.50 -2.69
N ARG A 121 -1.68 -2.08 -2.93
CA ARG A 121 -2.88 -1.35 -3.33
C ARG A 121 -4.02 -1.71 -2.40
N SER A 122 -4.77 -0.72 -1.97
CA SER A 122 -6.02 -0.91 -1.27
C SER A 122 -7.12 -0.05 -1.86
N SER A 123 -8.34 -0.51 -1.75
CA SER A 123 -9.51 0.27 -2.13
C SER A 123 -10.61 0.15 -1.10
N ASN A 124 -11.44 1.17 -1.05
CA ASN A 124 -12.67 1.15 -0.28
C ASN A 124 -13.82 1.73 -1.10
N ARG A 125 -14.94 1.03 -1.08
CA ARG A 125 -16.19 1.42 -1.71
C ARG A 125 -17.24 1.52 -0.63
N THR A 126 -17.56 2.71 -0.19
CA THR A 126 -18.63 2.92 0.78
C THR A 126 -19.37 4.21 0.46
N ALA A 127 -20.67 4.21 0.65
CA ALA A 127 -21.57 5.28 0.19
C ALA A 127 -21.71 6.45 1.18
N TRP A 128 -20.91 6.53 2.25
CA TRP A 128 -21.28 7.42 3.36
C TRP A 128 -20.49 8.72 3.45
N THR A 129 -19.16 8.70 3.38
CA THR A 129 -18.35 9.92 3.31
C THR A 129 -16.98 9.61 2.72
N ARG A 130 -16.48 10.51 1.87
CA ARG A 130 -15.16 10.42 1.24
C ARG A 130 -14.03 10.23 2.27
N GLN A 131 -14.09 10.97 3.39
CA GLN A 131 -13.07 10.90 4.44
C GLN A 131 -12.95 9.51 5.06
N ARG A 132 -14.08 8.91 5.45
CA ARG A 132 -14.08 7.56 6.03
C ARG A 132 -13.57 6.50 5.07
N ASP A 133 -13.77 6.69 3.77
CA ASP A 133 -13.29 5.76 2.77
C ASP A 133 -11.78 5.85 2.60
N VAL A 134 -11.22 7.06 2.67
CA VAL A 134 -9.77 7.30 2.69
C VAL A 134 -9.15 6.68 3.94
N ASP A 135 -9.67 6.95 5.13
CA ASP A 135 -9.15 6.41 6.40
C ASP A 135 -9.14 4.88 6.42
N ARG A 136 -10.23 4.26 5.93
CA ARG A 136 -10.29 2.80 5.81
C ARG A 136 -9.31 2.24 4.79
N ALA A 137 -9.12 2.93 3.67
CA ALA A 137 -8.15 2.53 2.67
C ALA A 137 -6.71 2.65 3.21
N ILE A 138 -6.41 3.70 3.98
CA ILE A 138 -5.12 3.86 4.69
C ILE A 138 -4.92 2.72 5.69
N GLY A 139 -5.90 2.42 6.53
CA GLY A 139 -5.80 1.33 7.51
C GLY A 139 -5.54 -0.04 6.87
N LYS A 140 -6.23 -0.35 5.77
CA LYS A 140 -5.98 -1.58 5.00
C LYS A 140 -4.58 -1.59 4.39
N LEU A 141 -4.14 -0.46 3.85
CA LEU A 141 -2.82 -0.30 3.26
C LEU A 141 -1.71 -0.48 4.30
N ALA A 142 -1.86 0.14 5.48
CA ALA A 142 -0.94 0.01 6.61
C ALA A 142 -0.77 -1.45 7.04
N GLY A 143 -1.87 -2.20 7.16
CA GLY A 143 -1.83 -3.63 7.46
C GLY A 143 -1.05 -4.44 6.41
N ARG A 144 -1.11 -4.06 5.13
CA ARG A 144 -0.35 -4.70 4.05
C ARG A 144 1.13 -4.37 4.10
N ILE A 145 1.46 -3.10 4.35
CA ILE A 145 2.84 -2.63 4.51
C ILE A 145 3.49 -3.38 5.68
N LEU A 146 2.80 -3.44 6.82
CA LEU A 146 3.29 -4.15 8.00
C LEU A 146 3.48 -5.65 7.75
N LYS A 147 2.57 -6.28 7.00
CA LYS A 147 2.70 -7.71 6.65
C LYS A 147 3.93 -8.00 5.78
N VAL A 148 4.32 -7.07 4.91
CA VAL A 148 5.47 -7.23 4.01
C VAL A 148 6.78 -6.94 4.72
N TRP A 149 6.83 -5.83 5.47
CA TRP A 149 8.07 -5.33 6.03
C TRP A 149 8.29 -5.71 7.51
N GLY A 150 7.25 -6.22 8.19
CA GLY A 150 7.34 -6.69 9.56
C GLY A 150 7.81 -5.64 10.57
N ARG A 151 8.10 -6.08 11.76
CA ARG A 151 8.86 -5.38 12.80
C ARG A 151 10.16 -6.11 13.05
#